data_d32a9e9d619d790f6168f338564c5ea0
#
_entry.id   d32a9e9d619d790f6168f338564c5ea0
#
_cell.length_a   1.000
_cell.length_b   1.000
_cell.length_c   1.000
_cell.angle_alpha   90.00
_cell.angle_beta   90.00
_cell.angle_gamma   90.00
#
_symmetry.space_group_name_H-M   'P 1'
#
loop_
_entity.id
_entity.type
_entity.pdbx_description
1 polymer ?
#
loop_
_entity_poly.entity_id
_entity_poly.type
_entity_poly.pdbx_seq_one_letter_code
_entity_poly.pdbx_strand_id
1 'polypeptide(L)'
;MNKTSIVVGMGIGQLYYKVLTELGYTVITVDADPAKGADFIDVDSAVQAYSNFDTAHICTPNFTHAQLAEKLAPFSKIVFIEKPGVANSDEWMSLIRTHTNTKFIMVKNNQWRDNIEELRDLASRSFLIELSWINDDRVPNPGTWFTTKELAYGGVSRDLMPHLLSLFMALELDYKNADMIRNSAMKAWNLSDLTKTDYGTVNKNGTYDVDDYCMFSFSASNRVWNLTANWRSKTGDDRAIVFHLNPTENVLDKNSTVCIELGLCPEYAYKNMIEDCVKNLNNNEFWQEQIDQDYYIHEKVQNIEI
;
A
#
# COMPACT_ATOMS: atom_id res chain seq x y z
N MET A 1 -12.67 -7.20 -27.81
CA MET A 1 -13.65 -6.62 -26.89
C MET A 1 -13.02 -5.41 -26.23
N ASN A 2 -13.75 -4.33 -26.05
CA ASN A 2 -13.23 -3.18 -25.31
C ASN A 2 -13.07 -3.58 -23.85
N LYS A 3 -11.92 -3.32 -23.26
CA LYS A 3 -11.68 -3.52 -21.83
C LYS A 3 -12.43 -2.45 -21.03
N THR A 4 -13.11 -2.82 -19.97
CA THR A 4 -13.86 -1.88 -19.11
C THR A 4 -13.33 -1.93 -17.69
N SER A 5 -13.16 -0.78 -17.08
CA SER A 5 -12.73 -0.65 -15.69
C SER A 5 -13.64 0.31 -14.93
N ILE A 6 -13.81 0.08 -13.62
CA ILE A 6 -14.46 1.04 -12.72
C ILE A 6 -13.46 1.54 -11.68
N VAL A 7 -13.45 2.85 -11.44
CA VAL A 7 -12.64 3.52 -10.41
C VAL A 7 -13.56 4.22 -9.43
N VAL A 8 -13.49 3.83 -8.16
CA VAL A 8 -14.32 4.38 -7.08
C VAL A 8 -13.47 5.22 -6.14
N GLY A 9 -13.79 6.51 -6.00
CA GLY A 9 -13.03 7.51 -5.25
C GLY A 9 -12.03 8.26 -6.13
N MET A 10 -12.34 9.50 -6.47
CA MET A 10 -11.56 10.34 -7.40
C MET A 10 -10.51 11.23 -6.70
N GLY A 11 -10.00 10.80 -5.54
CA GLY A 11 -8.76 11.32 -4.96
C GLY A 11 -7.55 10.77 -5.71
N ILE A 12 -6.93 9.72 -5.18
CA ILE A 12 -5.88 8.95 -5.88
C ILE A 12 -6.41 8.26 -7.13
N GLY A 13 -7.72 8.01 -7.23
CA GLY A 13 -8.38 7.42 -8.39
C GLY A 13 -8.16 8.19 -9.70
N GLN A 14 -7.82 9.49 -9.64
CA GLN A 14 -7.42 10.24 -10.83
C GLN A 14 -6.18 9.66 -11.52
N LEU A 15 -5.23 9.16 -10.74
CA LEU A 15 -4.05 8.46 -11.27
C LEU A 15 -4.46 7.17 -11.98
N TYR A 16 -5.34 6.37 -11.35
CA TYR A 16 -5.85 5.14 -11.97
C TYR A 16 -6.64 5.43 -13.25
N TYR A 17 -7.48 6.46 -13.25
CA TYR A 17 -8.20 6.90 -14.46
C TYR A 17 -7.22 7.17 -15.62
N LYS A 18 -6.15 7.92 -15.36
CA LYS A 18 -5.12 8.22 -16.35
C LYS A 18 -4.45 6.94 -16.86
N VAL A 19 -3.91 6.12 -15.93
CA VAL A 19 -3.19 4.88 -16.26
C VAL A 19 -4.06 3.91 -17.05
N LEU A 20 -5.31 3.70 -16.64
CA LEU A 20 -6.25 2.80 -17.30
C LEU A 20 -6.64 3.31 -18.70
N THR A 21 -6.81 4.62 -18.86
CA THR A 21 -7.07 5.23 -20.15
C THR A 21 -5.89 5.00 -21.11
N GLU A 22 -4.65 5.15 -20.65
CA GLU A 22 -3.44 4.85 -21.42
C GLU A 22 -3.33 3.36 -21.79
N LEU A 23 -3.84 2.46 -20.93
CA LEU A 23 -3.93 1.02 -21.20
C LEU A 23 -5.09 0.62 -22.12
N GLY A 24 -5.87 1.60 -22.60
CA GLY A 24 -6.97 1.40 -23.55
C GLY A 24 -8.25 0.89 -22.94
N TYR A 25 -8.48 1.12 -21.63
CA TYR A 25 -9.76 0.81 -20.99
C TYR A 25 -10.78 1.92 -21.23
N THR A 26 -12.05 1.53 -21.35
CA THR A 26 -13.16 2.40 -21.07
C THR A 26 -13.31 2.48 -19.55
N VAL A 27 -13.06 3.65 -18.96
CA VAL A 27 -13.04 3.85 -17.51
C VAL A 27 -14.33 4.51 -17.05
N ILE A 28 -15.03 3.86 -16.14
CA ILE A 28 -16.22 4.37 -15.46
C ILE A 28 -15.79 4.89 -14.10
N THR A 29 -16.16 6.11 -13.77
CA THR A 29 -15.74 6.78 -12.53
C THR A 29 -16.91 6.94 -11.56
N VAL A 30 -16.63 6.76 -10.27
CA VAL A 30 -17.61 6.91 -9.18
C VAL A 30 -16.99 7.73 -8.05
N ASP A 31 -17.68 8.78 -7.60
CA ASP A 31 -17.31 9.51 -6.38
C ASP A 31 -18.55 10.10 -5.74
N ALA A 32 -18.68 9.96 -4.41
CA ALA A 32 -19.81 10.48 -3.65
C ALA A 32 -19.85 12.02 -3.59
N ASP A 33 -18.71 12.68 -3.85
CA ASP A 33 -18.63 14.14 -3.97
C ASP A 33 -18.90 14.56 -5.42
N PRO A 34 -20.07 15.21 -5.71
CA PRO A 34 -20.39 15.66 -7.07
C PRO A 34 -19.36 16.66 -7.65
N ALA A 35 -18.63 17.36 -6.78
CA ALA A 35 -17.59 18.32 -7.22
C ALA A 35 -16.39 17.62 -7.90
N LYS A 36 -16.26 16.30 -7.75
CA LYS A 36 -15.23 15.49 -8.43
C LYS A 36 -15.52 15.23 -9.89
N GLY A 37 -16.77 15.47 -10.35
CA GLY A 37 -17.16 15.31 -11.74
C GLY A 37 -17.09 13.86 -12.24
N ALA A 38 -17.30 12.87 -11.37
CA ALA A 38 -17.37 11.46 -11.73
C ALA A 38 -18.66 11.14 -12.53
N ASP A 39 -18.65 10.05 -13.30
CA ASP A 39 -19.80 9.63 -14.09
C ASP A 39 -21.01 9.24 -13.21
N PHE A 40 -20.74 8.70 -12.02
CA PHE A 40 -21.75 8.28 -11.05
C PHE A 40 -21.39 8.75 -9.64
N ILE A 41 -22.43 8.97 -8.83
CA ILE A 41 -22.26 9.37 -7.40
C ILE A 41 -22.21 8.17 -6.44
N ASP A 42 -22.60 6.98 -6.91
CA ASP A 42 -22.60 5.74 -6.14
C ASP A 42 -22.36 4.52 -7.02
N VAL A 43 -21.88 3.44 -6.40
CA VAL A 43 -21.55 2.18 -7.08
C VAL A 43 -22.80 1.46 -7.58
N ASP A 44 -23.94 1.54 -6.87
CA ASP A 44 -25.15 0.81 -7.23
C ASP A 44 -25.68 1.30 -8.58
N SER A 45 -25.68 2.61 -8.81
CA SER A 45 -26.03 3.23 -10.10
C SER A 45 -25.06 2.82 -11.22
N ALA A 46 -23.76 2.75 -10.93
CA ALA A 46 -22.74 2.37 -11.90
C ALA A 46 -22.87 0.89 -12.33
N VAL A 47 -23.05 -0.05 -11.39
CA VAL A 47 -23.21 -1.49 -11.70
C VAL A 47 -24.56 -1.81 -12.34
N GLN A 48 -25.57 -0.97 -12.14
CA GLN A 48 -26.85 -1.07 -12.83
C GLN A 48 -26.72 -0.68 -14.31
N ALA A 49 -25.89 0.31 -14.63
CA ALA A 49 -25.61 0.75 -15.99
C ALA A 49 -24.59 -0.15 -16.72
N TYR A 50 -23.62 -0.70 -15.99
CA TYR A 50 -22.54 -1.52 -16.52
C TYR A 50 -22.40 -2.82 -15.69
N SER A 51 -22.69 -3.95 -16.30
CA SER A 51 -22.78 -5.24 -15.62
C SER A 51 -21.49 -6.05 -15.55
N ASN A 52 -20.40 -5.62 -16.20
CA ASN A 52 -19.14 -6.36 -16.26
C ASN A 52 -17.94 -5.43 -16.37
N PHE A 53 -16.99 -5.60 -15.46
CA PHE A 53 -15.71 -4.91 -15.47
C PHE A 53 -14.55 -5.92 -15.56
N ASP A 54 -13.54 -5.64 -16.38
CA ASP A 54 -12.29 -6.40 -16.35
C ASP A 54 -11.53 -6.13 -15.05
N THR A 55 -11.54 -4.87 -14.58
CA THR A 55 -10.94 -4.46 -13.32
C THR A 55 -11.80 -3.44 -12.57
N ALA A 56 -11.78 -3.51 -11.25
CA ALA A 56 -12.32 -2.49 -10.37
C ALA A 56 -11.22 -1.96 -9.45
N HIS A 57 -11.21 -0.65 -9.21
CA HIS A 57 -10.20 0.03 -8.38
C HIS A 57 -10.90 0.81 -7.27
N ILE A 58 -10.66 0.42 -6.02
CA ILE A 58 -11.24 1.04 -4.83
C ILE A 58 -10.20 1.99 -4.25
N CYS A 59 -10.47 3.29 -4.36
CA CYS A 59 -9.58 4.40 -4.02
C CYS A 59 -10.21 5.36 -2.99
N THR A 60 -11.08 4.83 -2.17
CA THR A 60 -11.91 5.55 -1.18
C THR A 60 -11.28 5.53 0.22
N PRO A 61 -11.87 6.16 1.25
CA PRO A 61 -11.43 5.99 2.63
C PRO A 61 -11.45 4.53 3.11
N ASN A 62 -10.49 4.14 3.94
CA ASN A 62 -10.23 2.75 4.35
C ASN A 62 -11.48 2.00 4.83
N PHE A 63 -12.29 2.63 5.70
CA PHE A 63 -13.49 2.01 6.27
C PHE A 63 -14.58 1.64 5.25
N THR A 64 -14.46 2.06 4.00
CA THR A 64 -15.40 1.72 2.92
C THR A 64 -14.91 0.56 2.04
N HIS A 65 -13.63 0.17 2.16
CA HIS A 65 -12.99 -0.75 1.23
C HIS A 65 -13.67 -2.12 1.16
N ALA A 66 -13.91 -2.76 2.31
CA ALA A 66 -14.52 -4.10 2.34
C ALA A 66 -15.93 -4.10 1.73
N GLN A 67 -16.78 -3.15 2.13
CA GLN A 67 -18.13 -3.05 1.61
C GLN A 67 -18.17 -2.81 0.09
N LEU A 68 -17.26 -1.95 -0.42
CA LEU A 68 -17.19 -1.69 -1.86
C LEU A 68 -16.61 -2.89 -2.61
N ALA A 69 -15.66 -3.62 -2.02
CA ALA A 69 -15.12 -4.85 -2.60
C ALA A 69 -16.20 -5.93 -2.74
N GLU A 70 -17.02 -6.13 -1.71
CA GLU A 70 -18.17 -7.04 -1.76
C GLU A 70 -19.17 -6.66 -2.85
N LYS A 71 -19.47 -5.35 -2.98
CA LYS A 71 -20.41 -4.85 -4.01
C LYS A 71 -19.87 -5.04 -5.42
N LEU A 72 -18.58 -4.82 -5.65
CA LEU A 72 -17.95 -4.86 -6.97
C LEU A 72 -17.54 -6.27 -7.41
N ALA A 73 -17.33 -7.18 -6.47
CA ALA A 73 -16.89 -8.55 -6.75
C ALA A 73 -17.77 -9.30 -7.77
N PRO A 74 -19.13 -9.28 -7.67
CA PRO A 74 -19.97 -9.99 -8.64
C PRO A 74 -19.88 -9.48 -10.08
N PHE A 75 -19.36 -8.26 -10.25
CA PHE A 75 -19.31 -7.55 -11.54
C PHE A 75 -17.89 -7.41 -12.09
N SER A 76 -16.85 -7.88 -11.37
CA SER A 76 -15.46 -7.61 -11.71
C SER A 76 -14.63 -8.89 -11.74
N LYS A 77 -13.68 -8.99 -12.70
CA LYS A 77 -12.73 -10.12 -12.73
C LYS A 77 -11.63 -9.93 -11.69
N ILE A 78 -11.14 -8.70 -11.53
CA ILE A 78 -10.10 -8.33 -10.55
C ILE A 78 -10.56 -7.08 -9.81
N VAL A 79 -10.45 -7.08 -8.47
CA VAL A 79 -10.68 -5.92 -7.61
C VAL A 79 -9.35 -5.52 -6.97
N PHE A 80 -8.86 -4.35 -7.33
CA PHE A 80 -7.73 -3.68 -6.71
C PHE A 80 -8.24 -2.81 -5.57
N ILE A 81 -7.71 -3.01 -4.38
CA ILE A 81 -8.08 -2.26 -3.18
C ILE A 81 -6.87 -1.45 -2.75
N GLU A 82 -7.01 -0.13 -2.65
CA GLU A 82 -5.92 0.71 -2.14
C GLU A 82 -5.48 0.25 -0.74
N LYS A 83 -4.21 0.48 -0.46
CA LYS A 83 -3.68 0.19 0.87
C LYS A 83 -4.45 1.02 1.93
N PRO A 84 -4.61 0.52 3.13
CA PRO A 84 -4.07 -0.70 3.72
C PRO A 84 -4.88 -1.97 3.42
N GLY A 85 -5.69 -2.02 2.38
CA GLY A 85 -6.63 -3.09 2.10
C GLY A 85 -7.88 -2.97 2.95
N VAL A 86 -8.13 -3.93 3.83
CA VAL A 86 -9.28 -3.98 4.75
C VAL A 86 -8.84 -3.91 6.21
N ALA A 87 -9.76 -4.01 7.17
CA ALA A 87 -9.46 -3.79 8.58
C ALA A 87 -8.46 -4.82 9.16
N ASN A 88 -8.57 -6.08 8.76
CA ASN A 88 -7.71 -7.17 9.28
C ASN A 88 -7.64 -8.36 8.31
N SER A 89 -6.79 -9.33 8.66
CA SER A 89 -6.56 -10.54 7.85
C SER A 89 -7.79 -11.45 7.75
N ASP A 90 -8.65 -11.49 8.76
CA ASP A 90 -9.87 -12.32 8.75
C ASP A 90 -10.89 -11.76 7.74
N GLU A 91 -11.07 -10.44 7.73
CA GLU A 91 -11.94 -9.76 6.77
C GLU A 91 -11.39 -9.92 5.33
N TRP A 92 -10.07 -9.83 5.13
CA TRP A 92 -9.42 -10.11 3.84
C TRP A 92 -9.72 -11.53 3.36
N MET A 93 -9.51 -12.52 4.22
CA MET A 93 -9.78 -13.92 3.87
C MET A 93 -11.26 -14.22 3.68
N SER A 94 -12.14 -13.49 4.36
CA SER A 94 -13.59 -13.60 4.16
C SER A 94 -14.01 -13.15 2.76
N LEU A 95 -13.49 -12.02 2.27
CA LEU A 95 -13.72 -11.55 0.89
C LEU A 95 -13.33 -12.60 -0.15
N ILE A 96 -12.12 -13.17 0.00
CA ILE A 96 -11.59 -14.18 -0.94
C ILE A 96 -12.43 -15.45 -0.94
N ARG A 97 -12.83 -15.94 0.24
CA ARG A 97 -13.63 -17.16 0.37
C ARG A 97 -15.05 -16.99 -0.15
N THR A 98 -15.62 -15.81 0.01
CA THR A 98 -17.01 -15.52 -0.41
C THR A 98 -17.10 -15.33 -1.92
N HIS A 99 -16.10 -14.72 -2.55
CA HIS A 99 -16.15 -14.33 -3.96
C HIS A 99 -15.10 -15.08 -4.80
N THR A 100 -15.23 -16.40 -4.89
CA THR A 100 -14.22 -17.31 -5.53
C THR A 100 -14.01 -17.06 -7.03
N ASN A 101 -14.94 -16.39 -7.70
CA ASN A 101 -14.84 -16.06 -9.12
C ASN A 101 -14.10 -14.73 -9.39
N THR A 102 -13.80 -13.96 -8.34
CA THR A 102 -13.15 -12.66 -8.42
C THR A 102 -11.78 -12.74 -7.80
N LYS A 103 -10.80 -12.12 -8.43
CA LYS A 103 -9.46 -11.97 -7.86
C LYS A 103 -9.37 -10.67 -7.08
N PHE A 104 -8.81 -10.70 -5.88
CA PHE A 104 -8.56 -9.53 -5.05
C PHE A 104 -7.07 -9.29 -4.88
N ILE A 105 -6.67 -8.05 -4.87
CA ILE A 105 -5.31 -7.63 -4.59
C ILE A 105 -5.30 -6.28 -3.86
N MET A 106 -4.59 -6.21 -2.74
CA MET A 106 -4.22 -4.92 -2.15
C MET A 106 -3.11 -4.28 -2.97
N VAL A 107 -3.20 -2.98 -3.19
CA VAL A 107 -2.22 -2.25 -4.00
C VAL A 107 -0.84 -2.27 -3.33
N LYS A 108 0.11 -2.91 -4.01
CA LYS A 108 1.53 -3.08 -3.64
C LYS A 108 2.45 -2.59 -4.76
N ASN A 109 2.11 -1.47 -5.37
CA ASN A 109 2.74 -0.92 -6.57
C ASN A 109 4.29 -0.87 -6.54
N ASN A 110 4.89 -0.69 -5.35
CA ASN A 110 6.35 -0.66 -5.22
C ASN A 110 7.05 -1.99 -5.64
N GLN A 111 6.33 -3.12 -5.68
CA GLN A 111 6.87 -4.39 -6.16
C GLN A 111 7.09 -4.42 -7.68
N TRP A 112 6.44 -3.50 -8.42
CA TRP A 112 6.52 -3.39 -9.87
C TRP A 112 7.41 -2.23 -10.36
N ARG A 113 8.37 -1.79 -9.52
CA ARG A 113 9.43 -0.87 -9.95
C ARG A 113 10.40 -1.56 -10.90
N ASP A 114 10.89 -0.85 -11.91
CA ASP A 114 11.78 -1.43 -12.94
C ASP A 114 13.12 -1.90 -12.39
N ASN A 115 13.57 -1.35 -11.25
CA ASN A 115 14.85 -1.68 -10.62
C ASN A 115 14.74 -2.76 -9.50
N ILE A 116 13.63 -3.47 -9.38
CA ILE A 116 13.44 -4.49 -8.31
C ILE A 116 14.51 -5.57 -8.35
N GLU A 117 14.92 -6.05 -9.52
CA GLU A 117 15.97 -7.08 -9.64
C GLU A 117 17.34 -6.56 -9.17
N GLU A 118 17.69 -5.32 -9.48
CA GLU A 118 18.90 -4.67 -8.98
C GLU A 118 18.89 -4.54 -7.46
N LEU A 119 17.75 -4.08 -6.90
CA LEU A 119 17.57 -3.97 -5.46
C LEU A 119 17.65 -5.34 -4.77
N ARG A 120 17.13 -6.39 -5.37
CA ARG A 120 17.20 -7.76 -4.87
C ARG A 120 18.64 -8.29 -4.87
N ASP A 121 19.43 -8.01 -5.90
CA ASP A 121 20.85 -8.35 -5.94
C ASP A 121 21.61 -7.66 -4.80
N LEU A 122 21.39 -6.36 -4.57
CA LEU A 122 21.99 -5.63 -3.44
C LEU A 122 21.56 -6.25 -2.10
N ALA A 123 20.29 -6.57 -1.92
CA ALA A 123 19.78 -7.20 -0.71
C ALA A 123 20.45 -8.56 -0.46
N SER A 124 20.66 -9.37 -1.51
CA SER A 124 21.29 -10.69 -1.39
C SER A 124 22.71 -10.63 -0.86
N ARG A 125 23.41 -9.53 -1.08
CA ARG A 125 24.80 -9.29 -0.67
C ARG A 125 24.94 -8.52 0.66
N SER A 126 23.83 -8.14 1.28
CA SER A 126 23.80 -7.32 2.49
C SER A 126 23.59 -8.17 3.74
N PHE A 127 24.15 -7.73 4.87
CA PHE A 127 23.87 -8.28 6.20
C PHE A 127 22.80 -7.48 6.96
N LEU A 128 22.63 -6.20 6.61
CA LEU A 128 21.61 -5.32 7.16
C LEU A 128 21.01 -4.47 6.03
N ILE A 129 19.69 -4.37 5.99
CA ILE A 129 18.95 -3.51 5.06
C ILE A 129 17.99 -2.63 5.86
N GLU A 130 18.02 -1.34 5.59
CA GLU A 130 17.16 -0.36 6.24
C GLU A 130 16.23 0.26 5.18
N LEU A 131 14.94 0.11 5.38
CA LEU A 131 13.89 0.71 4.56
C LEU A 131 13.28 1.87 5.33
N SER A 132 13.27 3.07 4.78
CA SER A 132 12.67 4.24 5.39
C SER A 132 11.60 4.87 4.51
N TRP A 133 10.50 5.27 5.14
CA TRP A 133 9.51 6.15 4.56
C TRP A 133 9.09 7.18 5.60
N ILE A 134 9.73 8.32 5.51
CA ILE A 134 9.64 9.39 6.50
C ILE A 134 9.11 10.65 5.82
N ASN A 135 8.06 11.23 6.37
CA ASN A 135 7.50 12.49 5.91
C ASN A 135 8.03 13.65 6.76
N ASP A 136 8.30 14.79 6.13
CA ASP A 136 8.69 16.03 6.81
C ASP A 136 7.46 16.71 7.45
N ASP A 137 7.17 16.31 8.68
CA ASP A 137 6.09 16.86 9.50
C ASP A 137 4.71 16.91 8.79
N ARG A 138 4.39 15.88 7.99
CA ARG A 138 3.16 15.77 7.21
C ARG A 138 2.27 14.65 7.69
N VAL A 139 1.21 15.03 8.40
CA VAL A 139 0.13 14.12 8.77
C VAL A 139 -1.03 14.31 7.78
N PRO A 140 -1.52 13.24 7.13
CA PRO A 140 -2.64 13.37 6.19
C PRO A 140 -3.93 13.80 6.89
N ASN A 141 -4.55 14.88 6.42
CA ASN A 141 -5.87 15.38 6.87
C ASN A 141 -6.13 15.23 8.38
N PRO A 142 -5.32 15.85 9.26
CA PRO A 142 -5.40 15.64 10.69
C PRO A 142 -6.78 16.00 11.28
N GLY A 143 -7.30 15.17 12.17
CA GLY A 143 -8.62 15.34 12.77
C GLY A 143 -9.79 14.88 11.90
N THR A 144 -9.50 14.19 10.79
CA THR A 144 -10.53 13.55 9.96
C THR A 144 -10.51 12.02 10.15
N TRP A 145 -11.18 11.31 9.24
CA TRP A 145 -11.18 9.85 9.23
C TRP A 145 -9.75 9.27 9.21
N PHE A 146 -8.79 9.97 8.58
CA PHE A 146 -7.42 9.49 8.39
C PHE A 146 -6.63 9.35 9.71
N THR A 147 -6.98 10.15 10.72
CA THR A 147 -6.35 10.10 12.04
C THR A 147 -7.28 9.55 13.13
N THR A 148 -8.40 8.93 12.72
CA THR A 148 -9.34 8.24 13.61
C THR A 148 -9.14 6.73 13.47
N LYS A 149 -8.65 6.06 14.53
CA LYS A 149 -8.25 4.63 14.49
C LYS A 149 -9.36 3.71 13.99
N GLU A 150 -10.60 3.95 14.41
CA GLU A 150 -11.76 3.16 13.97
C GLU A 150 -11.98 3.23 12.45
N LEU A 151 -11.70 4.37 11.82
CA LEU A 151 -11.95 4.61 10.40
C LEU A 151 -10.72 4.33 9.51
N ALA A 152 -9.54 4.67 9.99
CA ALA A 152 -8.28 4.48 9.26
C ALA A 152 -7.60 3.13 9.55
N TYR A 153 -8.05 2.43 10.60
CA TYR A 153 -7.49 1.17 11.13
C TYR A 153 -6.13 1.33 11.82
N GLY A 154 -5.56 2.51 11.84
CA GLY A 154 -4.27 2.89 12.39
C GLY A 154 -3.74 4.14 11.70
N GLY A 155 -2.55 4.57 12.08
CA GLY A 155 -1.88 5.73 11.53
C GLY A 155 -0.82 5.36 10.48
N VAL A 156 0.41 5.76 10.74
CA VAL A 156 1.54 5.49 9.84
C VAL A 156 1.77 4.00 9.59
N SER A 157 1.41 3.15 10.56
CA SER A 157 1.45 1.70 10.43
C SER A 157 0.51 1.15 9.36
N ARG A 158 -0.57 1.88 9.04
CA ARG A 158 -1.54 1.52 8.00
C ARG A 158 -1.37 2.35 6.72
N ASP A 159 -0.75 3.51 6.83
CA ASP A 159 -0.53 4.38 5.67
C ASP A 159 0.79 4.08 4.94
N LEU A 160 1.92 4.08 5.65
CA LEU A 160 3.25 3.98 5.04
C LEU A 160 3.89 2.59 5.19
N MET A 161 3.66 1.90 6.31
CA MET A 161 4.27 0.58 6.55
C MET A 161 3.89 -0.48 5.51
N PRO A 162 2.66 -0.54 4.94
CA PRO A 162 2.35 -1.45 3.84
C PRO A 162 3.25 -1.29 2.61
N HIS A 163 3.70 -0.06 2.30
CA HIS A 163 4.65 0.17 1.22
C HIS A 163 6.02 -0.44 1.52
N LEU A 164 6.50 -0.32 2.77
CA LEU A 164 7.77 -0.90 3.19
C LEU A 164 7.71 -2.43 3.27
N LEU A 165 6.61 -2.99 3.80
CA LEU A 165 6.39 -4.43 3.81
C LEU A 165 6.31 -5.00 2.38
N SER A 166 5.68 -4.28 1.46
CA SER A 166 5.61 -4.71 0.06
C SER A 166 7.01 -4.75 -0.59
N LEU A 167 7.86 -3.78 -0.31
CA LEU A 167 9.26 -3.79 -0.76
C LEU A 167 10.08 -4.91 -0.09
N PHE A 168 9.92 -5.07 1.23
CA PHE A 168 10.57 -6.17 1.96
C PHE A 168 10.26 -7.51 1.31
N MET A 169 9.00 -7.81 1.02
CA MET A 169 8.59 -9.07 0.38
C MET A 169 9.09 -9.20 -1.05
N ALA A 170 9.21 -8.09 -1.79
CA ALA A 170 9.76 -8.12 -3.15
C ALA A 170 11.26 -8.42 -3.17
N LEU A 171 12.00 -8.01 -2.12
CA LEU A 171 13.45 -8.13 -2.04
C LEU A 171 13.92 -9.35 -1.23
N GLU A 172 13.12 -9.81 -0.26
CA GLU A 172 13.36 -11.01 0.56
C GLU A 172 12.40 -12.13 0.16
N LEU A 173 12.84 -13.01 -0.71
CA LEU A 173 11.98 -14.08 -1.23
C LEU A 173 11.57 -15.10 -0.16
N ASP A 174 12.33 -15.20 0.92
CA ASP A 174 12.04 -16.06 2.08
C ASP A 174 11.26 -15.33 3.18
N TYR A 175 10.54 -14.24 2.84
CA TYR A 175 9.81 -13.41 3.79
C TYR A 175 8.81 -14.18 4.66
N LYS A 176 8.25 -15.29 4.15
CA LYS A 176 7.29 -16.14 4.87
C LYS A 176 7.92 -16.81 6.10
N ASN A 177 9.22 -17.05 6.06
CA ASN A 177 10.00 -17.62 7.16
C ASN A 177 10.76 -16.56 7.98
N ALA A 178 10.49 -15.27 7.73
CA ALA A 178 11.15 -14.19 8.44
C ALA A 178 10.63 -14.11 9.90
N ASP A 179 11.57 -14.13 10.84
CA ASP A 179 11.28 -13.88 12.25
C ASP A 179 11.16 -12.38 12.52
N MET A 180 10.00 -11.95 13.03
CA MET A 180 9.85 -10.58 13.52
C MET A 180 10.54 -10.45 14.88
N ILE A 181 11.69 -9.80 14.92
CA ILE A 181 12.48 -9.60 16.14
C ILE A 181 12.09 -8.34 16.91
N ARG A 182 11.41 -7.40 16.26
CA ARG A 182 10.88 -6.18 16.89
C ARG A 182 9.70 -5.64 16.12
N ASN A 183 8.68 -5.18 16.85
CA ASN A 183 7.69 -4.24 16.36
C ASN A 183 7.50 -3.14 17.40
N SER A 184 7.32 -1.91 16.97
CA SER A 184 6.98 -0.81 17.87
C SER A 184 6.22 0.25 17.08
N ALA A 185 5.17 0.77 17.71
CA ALA A 185 4.48 1.95 17.23
C ALA A 185 4.35 2.96 18.37
N MET A 186 4.22 4.22 18.01
CA MET A 186 4.14 5.32 18.97
C MET A 186 3.24 6.40 18.42
N LYS A 187 2.43 6.96 19.30
CA LYS A 187 1.73 8.22 19.09
C LYS A 187 2.45 9.30 19.90
N ALA A 188 3.25 10.12 19.24
CA ALA A 188 4.03 11.17 19.89
C ALA A 188 3.32 12.54 19.90
N TRP A 189 2.28 12.74 19.06
CA TRP A 189 1.69 14.04 18.78
C TRP A 189 0.18 14.08 19.02
N ASN A 190 -0.35 15.27 19.19
CA ASN A 190 -1.78 15.58 19.29
C ASN A 190 -2.16 16.62 18.24
N LEU A 191 -3.46 16.81 18.00
CA LEU A 191 -3.95 17.83 17.06
C LEU A 191 -3.47 19.24 17.40
N SER A 192 -3.29 19.56 18.70
CA SER A 192 -2.78 20.85 19.16
C SER A 192 -1.35 21.14 18.67
N ASP A 193 -0.57 20.11 18.42
CA ASP A 193 0.84 20.22 18.02
C ASP A 193 0.99 20.48 16.51
N LEU A 194 -0.10 20.28 15.75
CA LEU A 194 -0.13 20.42 14.30
C LEU A 194 -0.40 21.88 13.92
N THR A 195 0.62 22.58 13.45
CA THR A 195 0.51 23.98 13.05
C THR A 195 0.23 24.17 11.57
N LYS A 196 0.64 23.21 10.74
CA LYS A 196 0.41 23.18 9.29
C LYS A 196 0.34 21.73 8.79
N THR A 197 -0.23 21.56 7.63
CA THR A 197 -0.21 20.28 6.89
C THR A 197 -0.23 20.58 5.40
N ASP A 198 0.51 19.83 4.62
CA ASP A 198 0.48 19.87 3.16
C ASP A 198 -0.66 19.01 2.58
N TYR A 199 -1.35 18.24 3.44
CA TYR A 199 -2.46 17.36 3.09
C TYR A 199 -3.78 17.87 3.68
N GLY A 200 -4.35 18.90 3.07
CA GLY A 200 -5.65 19.43 3.47
C GLY A 200 -5.60 20.32 4.71
N THR A 201 -6.70 20.39 5.43
CA THR A 201 -6.89 21.30 6.57
C THR A 201 -6.94 20.52 7.88
N VAL A 202 -6.32 21.05 8.93
CA VAL A 202 -6.41 20.47 10.28
C VAL A 202 -7.82 20.71 10.85
N ASN A 203 -8.57 19.63 11.12
CA ASN A 203 -9.80 19.72 11.89
C ASN A 203 -9.48 19.66 13.39
N LYS A 204 -9.36 20.81 14.03
CA LYS A 204 -8.98 20.92 15.44
C LYS A 204 -9.98 20.30 16.43
N ASN A 205 -11.21 20.04 15.98
CA ASN A 205 -12.28 19.43 16.77
C ASN A 205 -12.43 17.93 16.49
N GLY A 206 -11.56 17.36 15.67
CA GLY A 206 -11.60 15.95 15.31
C GLY A 206 -10.79 15.06 16.23
N THR A 207 -10.53 13.85 15.78
CA THR A 207 -9.82 12.79 16.53
C THR A 207 -8.41 12.61 15.99
N TYR A 208 -7.43 12.38 16.88
CA TYR A 208 -6.08 11.95 16.57
C TYR A 208 -5.69 10.89 17.60
N ASP A 209 -6.02 9.64 17.30
CA ASP A 209 -5.81 8.47 18.19
C ASP A 209 -5.04 7.32 17.50
N VAL A 210 -4.24 7.67 16.48
CA VAL A 210 -3.43 6.75 15.68
C VAL A 210 -1.94 6.97 15.93
N ASP A 211 -1.13 6.00 15.54
CA ASP A 211 0.33 6.06 15.55
C ASP A 211 0.87 7.03 14.48
N ASP A 212 1.93 7.75 14.82
CA ASP A 212 2.66 8.64 13.90
C ASP A 212 4.11 8.19 13.64
N TYR A 213 4.54 7.16 14.35
CA TYR A 213 5.80 6.44 14.16
C TYR A 213 5.58 4.93 14.26
N CYS A 214 6.18 4.17 13.36
CA CYS A 214 6.16 2.71 13.39
C CYS A 214 7.48 2.13 12.89
N MET A 215 7.98 1.10 13.56
CA MET A 215 9.19 0.37 13.17
C MET A 215 8.99 -1.13 13.31
N PHE A 216 9.40 -1.87 12.27
CA PHE A 216 9.52 -3.32 12.29
C PHE A 216 10.96 -3.73 12.04
N SER A 217 11.39 -4.82 12.69
CA SER A 217 12.64 -5.48 12.38
C SER A 217 12.41 -6.97 12.16
N PHE A 218 13.01 -7.49 11.10
CA PHE A 218 12.93 -8.91 10.74
C PHE A 218 14.33 -9.51 10.62
N SER A 219 14.43 -10.80 10.91
CA SER A 219 15.57 -11.64 10.57
C SER A 219 15.15 -12.66 9.52
N ALA A 220 15.79 -12.65 8.36
CA ALA A 220 15.53 -13.58 7.27
C ALA A 220 16.80 -13.84 6.47
N SER A 221 17.03 -15.08 6.03
CA SER A 221 18.15 -15.44 5.15
C SER A 221 19.52 -14.95 5.63
N ASN A 222 19.77 -15.00 6.95
CA ASN A 222 21.00 -14.52 7.63
C ASN A 222 21.24 -13.00 7.51
N ARG A 223 20.21 -12.21 7.34
CA ARG A 223 20.27 -10.75 7.32
C ARG A 223 19.20 -10.14 8.21
N VAL A 224 19.41 -8.87 8.56
CA VAL A 224 18.45 -8.08 9.33
C VAL A 224 17.82 -7.03 8.42
N TRP A 225 16.51 -6.87 8.55
CA TRP A 225 15.72 -5.85 7.88
C TRP A 225 15.13 -4.91 8.92
N ASN A 226 15.35 -3.62 8.77
CA ASN A 226 14.73 -2.57 9.58
C ASN A 226 13.83 -1.72 8.70
N LEU A 227 12.54 -1.65 9.02
CA LEU A 227 11.54 -0.88 8.30
C LEU A 227 11.06 0.25 9.21
N THR A 228 11.21 1.49 8.80
CA THR A 228 10.82 2.68 9.59
C THR A 228 9.86 3.55 8.81
N ALA A 229 8.68 3.77 9.38
CA ALA A 229 7.64 4.66 8.85
C ALA A 229 7.37 5.79 9.87
N ASN A 230 7.36 7.06 9.42
CA ASN A 230 7.17 8.21 10.28
C ASN A 230 6.49 9.36 9.52
N TRP A 231 5.41 9.92 10.09
CA TRP A 231 4.75 11.10 9.54
C TRP A 231 5.38 12.43 9.99
N ARG A 232 6.11 12.42 11.11
CA ARG A 232 6.46 13.60 11.87
C ARG A 232 7.97 13.74 12.10
N SER A 233 8.76 13.54 11.07
CA SER A 233 10.18 13.87 11.14
C SER A 233 10.37 15.39 11.00
N LYS A 234 11.42 15.89 11.65
CA LYS A 234 11.90 17.28 11.48
C LYS A 234 13.19 17.33 10.66
N THR A 235 13.60 16.21 10.09
CA THR A 235 14.87 16.08 9.35
C THR A 235 14.67 16.08 7.83
N GLY A 236 13.45 16.34 7.36
CA GLY A 236 13.06 16.28 5.96
C GLY A 236 12.41 14.96 5.56
N ASP A 237 11.93 14.90 4.32
CA ASP A 237 11.44 13.66 3.71
C ASP A 237 12.60 12.69 3.49
N ASP A 238 12.37 11.41 3.81
CA ASP A 238 13.30 10.34 3.50
C ASP A 238 12.49 9.13 2.98
N ARG A 239 12.82 8.67 1.79
CA ARG A 239 12.27 7.47 1.18
C ARG A 239 13.42 6.72 0.53
N ALA A 240 14.06 5.88 1.32
CA ALA A 240 15.32 5.27 0.92
C ALA A 240 15.41 3.80 1.31
N ILE A 241 16.30 3.11 0.61
CA ILE A 241 16.82 1.82 1.02
C ILE A 241 18.33 1.97 1.25
N VAL A 242 18.80 1.57 2.42
CA VAL A 242 20.22 1.53 2.75
C VAL A 242 20.64 0.07 2.86
N PHE A 243 21.60 -0.32 2.05
CA PHE A 243 22.18 -1.66 2.01
C PHE A 243 23.56 -1.64 2.66
N HIS A 244 23.75 -2.40 3.74
CA HIS A 244 25.04 -2.63 4.38
C HIS A 244 25.62 -3.95 3.85
N LEU A 245 26.55 -3.85 2.90
CA LEU A 245 27.07 -5.00 2.17
C LEU A 245 28.03 -5.84 3.03
N ASN A 246 27.99 -7.16 2.85
CA ASN A 246 28.97 -8.05 3.45
C ASN A 246 30.38 -7.70 2.95
N PRO A 247 31.40 -7.72 3.83
CA PRO A 247 32.78 -7.58 3.42
C PRO A 247 33.15 -8.68 2.42
N THR A 248 33.65 -8.30 1.25
CA THR A 248 34.23 -9.26 0.30
C THR A 248 35.72 -9.43 0.57
N GLU A 249 36.25 -10.65 0.36
CA GLU A 249 37.67 -10.93 0.61
C GLU A 249 38.65 -10.04 -0.16
N ASN A 250 38.20 -9.36 -1.19
CA ASN A 250 39.00 -8.56 -2.11
C ASN A 250 38.93 -7.04 -1.89
N VAL A 251 38.10 -6.56 -0.98
CA VAL A 251 37.95 -5.12 -0.70
C VAL A 251 38.22 -4.88 0.78
N LEU A 252 39.39 -4.30 1.09
CA LEU A 252 39.78 -3.86 2.44
C LEU A 252 38.96 -2.70 3.00
N ASP A 253 37.95 -2.25 2.28
CA ASP A 253 37.00 -1.21 2.73
C ASP A 253 35.96 -1.85 3.65
N LYS A 254 36.19 -1.75 4.94
CA LYS A 254 35.26 -2.14 5.98
C LYS A 254 34.00 -1.27 5.85
N ASN A 255 32.88 -1.88 5.49
CA ASN A 255 31.55 -1.30 5.40
C ASN A 255 31.27 -0.49 4.13
N SER A 256 31.15 -1.14 2.99
CA SER A 256 30.49 -0.48 1.85
C SER A 256 28.97 -0.39 2.11
N THR A 257 28.47 0.83 2.14
CA THR A 257 27.05 1.13 2.28
C THR A 257 26.56 1.73 0.97
N VAL A 258 25.44 1.20 0.45
CA VAL A 258 24.77 1.73 -0.74
C VAL A 258 23.42 2.30 -0.31
N CYS A 259 23.18 3.57 -0.60
CA CYS A 259 21.91 4.23 -0.35
C CYS A 259 21.21 4.50 -1.68
N ILE A 260 19.97 4.06 -1.79
CA ILE A 260 19.11 4.26 -2.95
C ILE A 260 17.90 5.08 -2.54
N GLU A 261 17.75 6.28 -3.11
CA GLU A 261 16.55 7.08 -2.95
C GLU A 261 15.42 6.48 -3.79
N LEU A 262 14.31 6.14 -3.14
CA LEU A 262 13.14 5.56 -3.80
C LEU A 262 12.23 6.61 -4.42
N GLY A 263 12.14 7.78 -3.83
CA GLY A 263 11.15 8.79 -4.18
C GLY A 263 9.70 8.29 -4.02
N LEU A 264 8.76 9.00 -4.60
CA LEU A 264 7.37 8.52 -4.73
C LEU A 264 7.32 7.32 -5.67
N CYS A 265 6.31 6.47 -5.49
CA CYS A 265 6.10 5.37 -6.43
C CYS A 265 5.77 5.92 -7.83
N PRO A 266 6.54 5.56 -8.86
CA PRO A 266 6.33 6.10 -10.20
C PRO A 266 5.04 5.55 -10.83
N GLU A 267 4.46 6.32 -11.72
CA GLU A 267 3.20 5.99 -12.40
C GLU A 267 3.29 4.66 -13.18
N TYR A 268 4.43 4.40 -13.81
CA TYR A 268 4.63 3.14 -14.54
C TYR A 268 4.50 1.90 -13.65
N ALA A 269 4.81 2.00 -12.36
CA ALA A 269 4.68 0.86 -11.45
C ALA A 269 3.20 0.46 -11.21
N TYR A 270 2.29 1.43 -11.21
CA TYR A 270 0.84 1.14 -11.21
C TYR A 270 0.42 0.47 -12.51
N LYS A 271 0.92 0.96 -13.63
CA LYS A 271 0.66 0.37 -14.95
C LYS A 271 1.15 -1.07 -15.02
N ASN A 272 2.41 -1.31 -14.66
CA ASN A 272 3.02 -2.63 -14.63
C ASN A 272 2.24 -3.60 -13.74
N MET A 273 1.80 -3.16 -12.54
CA MET A 273 0.98 -3.95 -11.62
C MET A 273 -0.34 -4.39 -12.28
N ILE A 274 -1.06 -3.45 -12.89
CA ILE A 274 -2.36 -3.73 -13.52
C ILE A 274 -2.16 -4.71 -14.71
N GLU A 275 -1.20 -4.45 -15.58
CA GLU A 275 -0.92 -5.32 -16.74
C GLU A 275 -0.53 -6.72 -16.32
N ASP A 276 0.33 -6.86 -15.29
CA ASP A 276 0.79 -8.15 -14.80
C ASP A 276 -0.35 -8.94 -14.15
N CYS A 277 -1.19 -8.33 -13.32
CA CYS A 277 -2.37 -8.95 -12.75
C CYS A 277 -3.35 -9.43 -13.84
N VAL A 278 -3.62 -8.61 -14.85
CA VAL A 278 -4.52 -8.98 -15.95
C VAL A 278 -3.94 -10.10 -16.82
N LYS A 279 -2.63 -10.07 -17.11
CA LYS A 279 -1.93 -11.12 -17.83
C LYS A 279 -1.99 -12.47 -17.09
N ASN A 280 -1.90 -12.43 -15.78
CA ASN A 280 -1.90 -13.61 -14.92
C ASN A 280 -3.30 -13.99 -14.38
N LEU A 281 -4.39 -13.47 -14.96
CA LEU A 281 -5.77 -13.69 -14.45
C LEU A 281 -6.09 -15.16 -14.15
N ASN A 282 -5.61 -16.08 -14.99
CA ASN A 282 -5.84 -17.53 -14.86
C ASN A 282 -4.65 -18.30 -14.25
N ASN A 283 -3.63 -17.61 -13.72
CA ASN A 283 -2.47 -18.23 -13.08
C ASN A 283 -2.72 -18.36 -11.58
N ASN A 284 -3.10 -19.56 -11.14
CA ASN A 284 -3.42 -19.79 -9.74
C ASN A 284 -2.23 -19.61 -8.79
N GLU A 285 -1.00 -19.91 -9.20
CA GLU A 285 0.20 -19.73 -8.38
C GLU A 285 0.47 -18.24 -8.15
N PHE A 286 0.34 -17.42 -9.18
CA PHE A 286 0.46 -15.98 -9.08
C PHE A 286 -0.56 -15.41 -8.06
N TRP A 287 -1.83 -15.81 -8.16
CA TRP A 287 -2.88 -15.31 -7.27
C TRP A 287 -2.73 -15.83 -5.84
N GLN A 288 -2.27 -17.06 -5.67
CA GLN A 288 -1.99 -17.57 -4.32
C GLN A 288 -0.88 -16.74 -3.66
N GLU A 289 0.19 -16.41 -4.40
CA GLU A 289 1.25 -15.54 -3.88
C GLU A 289 0.74 -14.13 -3.53
N GLN A 290 -0.13 -13.54 -4.36
CA GLN A 290 -0.75 -12.24 -4.04
C GLN A 290 -1.59 -12.32 -2.75
N ILE A 291 -2.39 -13.37 -2.58
CA ILE A 291 -3.19 -13.60 -1.38
C ILE A 291 -2.29 -13.75 -0.14
N ASP A 292 -1.23 -14.55 -0.23
CA ASP A 292 -0.30 -14.77 0.88
C ASP A 292 0.40 -13.47 1.31
N GLN A 293 0.80 -12.65 0.34
CA GLN A 293 1.43 -11.34 0.60
C GLN A 293 0.46 -10.37 1.25
N ASP A 294 -0.76 -10.28 0.74
CA ASP A 294 -1.78 -9.39 1.30
C ASP A 294 -2.17 -9.83 2.71
N TYR A 295 -2.34 -11.13 2.93
CA TYR A 295 -2.56 -11.69 4.26
C TYR A 295 -1.40 -11.35 5.21
N TYR A 296 -0.15 -11.53 4.75
CA TYR A 296 1.04 -11.22 5.55
C TYR A 296 1.06 -9.75 6.01
N ILE A 297 0.80 -8.82 5.09
CA ILE A 297 0.75 -7.39 5.45
C ILE A 297 -0.34 -7.15 6.50
N HIS A 298 -1.59 -7.62 6.26
CA HIS A 298 -2.68 -7.43 7.21
C HIS A 298 -2.34 -8.00 8.59
N GLU A 299 -1.78 -9.22 8.65
CA GLU A 299 -1.36 -9.86 9.90
C GLU A 299 -0.33 -9.01 10.66
N LYS A 300 0.69 -8.46 9.96
CA LYS A 300 1.74 -7.68 10.61
C LYS A 300 1.27 -6.33 11.13
N VAL A 301 0.30 -5.69 10.47
CA VAL A 301 -0.14 -4.33 10.84
C VAL A 301 -1.42 -4.29 11.69
N GLN A 302 -2.18 -5.40 11.82
CA GLN A 302 -3.48 -5.38 12.54
C GLN A 302 -3.36 -5.32 14.07
N ASN A 303 -2.28 -5.85 14.64
CA ASN A 303 -2.09 -6.01 16.09
C ASN A 303 -1.05 -5.05 16.67
N ILE A 304 -0.95 -3.84 16.09
CA ILE A 304 -0.03 -2.83 16.58
C ILE A 304 -0.67 -2.09 17.77
N GLU A 305 -0.05 -2.23 18.94
CA GLU A 305 -0.39 -1.47 20.13
C GLU A 305 0.37 -0.14 20.15
N ILE A 306 -0.33 0.96 20.55
CA ILE A 306 0.20 2.31 20.63
C ILE A 306 0.47 2.66 22.09
#